data_0030699572a8f7161c2c16ee105d6a0f
#
_entry.id   0030699572a8f7161c2c16ee105d6a0f
#
_cell.length_a   1.000
_cell.length_b   1.000
_cell.length_c   1.000
_cell.angle_alpha   90.00
_cell.angle_beta   90.00
_cell.angle_gamma   90.00
#
_symmetry.space_group_name_H-M   'P 1'
#
loop_
_entity.id
_entity.type
_entity.pdbx_description
1 polymer ?
#
loop_
_entity_poly.entity_id
_entity_poly.type
_entity_poly.pdbx_seq_one_letter_code
_entity_poly.pdbx_strand_id
1 'polypeptide(L)'
;MLIQDTRAIVSGGASGLGLAVAELVVAAGGKVALFDVNDQAGVDAVRKLGPAASFHKVDVTAESAVAAAVAAATTAMGGLNLAVSCAGVGWPKRMVGKEGTMPGDFFRKVIEINLVGTLLLCKEAAAVMQRNTPNATGERGALVMTASVAAFDGQIGQVAYAASKGGVVGMTLPMARELASSGIRVVT
;
A
#
# COMPACT_ATOMS: atom_id res chain seq x y z
N MET A 1 -18.77 0.12 -3.71
CA MET A 1 -18.29 1.15 -2.76
C MET A 1 -18.29 2.49 -3.46
N LEU A 2 -18.91 3.53 -2.87
CA LEU A 2 -18.85 4.89 -3.40
C LEU A 2 -17.62 5.59 -2.82
N ILE A 3 -16.98 6.44 -3.62
CA ILE A 3 -15.71 7.09 -3.20
C ILE A 3 -15.89 8.02 -2.01
N GLN A 4 -17.04 8.66 -1.87
CA GLN A 4 -17.40 9.52 -0.74
C GLN A 4 -17.50 8.77 0.61
N ASP A 5 -17.79 7.47 0.56
CA ASP A 5 -17.91 6.62 1.76
C ASP A 5 -16.55 5.93 2.09
N THR A 6 -15.50 6.31 1.38
CA THR A 6 -14.18 5.67 1.52
C THR A 6 -13.51 6.09 2.82
N ARG A 7 -12.99 5.08 3.51
CA ARG A 7 -12.06 5.20 4.64
C ARG A 7 -10.81 4.45 4.25
N ALA A 8 -9.81 5.19 3.79
CA ALA A 8 -8.64 4.63 3.14
C ALA A 8 -7.40 4.65 4.04
N ILE A 9 -6.58 3.61 3.92
CA ILE A 9 -5.17 3.65 4.32
C ILE A 9 -4.33 3.64 3.05
N VAL A 10 -3.36 4.56 2.94
CA VAL A 10 -2.44 4.64 1.79
C VAL A 10 -1.01 4.59 2.29
N SER A 11 -0.27 3.51 1.98
CA SER A 11 1.17 3.46 2.24
C SER A 11 1.96 4.21 1.16
N GLY A 12 3.09 4.84 1.54
CA GLY A 12 3.77 5.81 0.67
C GLY A 12 2.88 7.04 0.42
N GLY A 13 2.00 7.36 1.38
CA GLY A 13 0.93 8.34 1.23
C GLY A 13 1.38 9.80 1.32
N ALA A 14 2.61 10.06 1.74
CA ALA A 14 3.12 11.43 1.91
C ALA A 14 3.61 12.07 0.62
N SER A 15 3.73 11.32 -0.49
CA SER A 15 4.26 11.83 -1.75
C SER A 15 3.76 11.05 -2.97
N GLY A 16 4.06 11.57 -4.17
CA GLY A 16 3.86 10.88 -5.45
C GLY A 16 2.46 10.31 -5.65
N LEU A 17 2.40 9.05 -6.10
CA LEU A 17 1.12 8.36 -6.38
C LEU A 17 0.25 8.22 -5.15
N GLY A 18 0.85 7.89 -3.99
CA GLY A 18 0.09 7.74 -2.75
C GLY A 18 -0.60 9.04 -2.31
N LEU A 19 0.11 10.16 -2.40
CA LEU A 19 -0.47 11.47 -2.09
C LEU A 19 -1.60 11.84 -3.07
N ALA A 20 -1.41 11.58 -4.37
CA ALA A 20 -2.43 11.83 -5.37
C ALA A 20 -3.72 11.00 -5.11
N VAL A 21 -3.57 9.73 -4.68
CA VAL A 21 -4.71 8.91 -4.25
C VAL A 21 -5.40 9.52 -3.03
N ALA A 22 -4.64 9.98 -2.05
CA ALA A 22 -5.18 10.62 -0.86
C ALA A 22 -5.96 11.90 -1.19
N GLU A 23 -5.43 12.72 -2.10
CA GLU A 23 -6.10 13.93 -2.61
C GLU A 23 -7.45 13.60 -3.26
N LEU A 24 -7.50 12.57 -4.10
CA LEU A 24 -8.75 12.14 -4.75
C LEU A 24 -9.78 11.64 -3.73
N VAL A 25 -9.37 10.85 -2.74
CA VAL A 25 -10.26 10.35 -1.69
C VAL A 25 -10.86 11.52 -0.89
N VAL A 26 -10.02 12.45 -0.45
CA VAL A 26 -10.47 13.62 0.34
C VAL A 26 -11.35 14.55 -0.49
N ALA A 27 -10.97 14.83 -1.74
CA ALA A 27 -11.77 15.67 -2.64
C ALA A 27 -13.17 15.10 -2.90
N ALA A 28 -13.30 13.78 -2.86
CA ALA A 28 -14.59 13.09 -3.00
C ALA A 28 -15.38 12.96 -1.69
N GLY A 29 -14.91 13.50 -0.57
CA GLY A 29 -15.56 13.45 0.73
C GLY A 29 -15.20 12.25 1.61
N GLY A 30 -14.26 11.41 1.18
CA GLY A 30 -13.74 10.29 1.97
C GLY A 30 -12.73 10.73 3.04
N LYS A 31 -12.29 9.77 3.86
CA LYS A 31 -11.24 9.94 4.87
C LYS A 31 -10.00 9.12 4.50
N VAL A 32 -8.81 9.60 4.86
CA VAL A 32 -7.55 8.91 4.56
C VAL A 32 -6.57 8.94 5.71
N ALA A 33 -5.91 7.81 5.97
CA ALA A 33 -4.74 7.72 6.82
C ALA A 33 -3.50 7.47 5.94
N LEU A 34 -2.53 8.38 6.00
CA LEU A 34 -1.27 8.30 5.27
C LEU A 34 -0.25 7.54 6.11
N PHE A 35 0.29 6.45 5.57
CA PHE A 35 1.40 5.71 6.16
C PHE A 35 2.68 6.02 5.37
N ASP A 36 3.68 6.59 6.02
CA ASP A 36 4.96 6.91 5.39
C ASP A 36 6.07 6.94 6.44
N VAL A 37 7.31 6.78 6.03
CA VAL A 37 8.49 6.91 6.89
C VAL A 37 8.96 8.36 7.03
N ASN A 38 8.54 9.24 6.12
CA ASN A 38 8.95 10.64 6.08
C ASN A 38 8.00 11.53 6.89
N ASP A 39 8.39 11.83 8.13
CA ASP A 39 7.62 12.65 9.06
C ASP A 39 7.23 14.00 8.48
N GLN A 40 8.23 14.74 7.93
CA GLN A 40 7.98 16.10 7.45
C GLN A 40 6.99 16.12 6.29
N ALA A 41 7.19 15.23 5.30
CA ALA A 41 6.28 15.09 4.18
C ALA A 41 4.86 14.69 4.61
N GLY A 42 4.75 13.80 5.62
CA GLY A 42 3.47 13.37 6.17
C GLY A 42 2.71 14.51 6.83
N VAL A 43 3.39 15.31 7.66
CA VAL A 43 2.79 16.49 8.31
C VAL A 43 2.34 17.52 7.28
N ASP A 44 3.16 17.81 6.27
CA ASP A 44 2.82 18.76 5.22
C ASP A 44 1.66 18.27 4.35
N ALA A 45 1.60 16.95 4.05
CA ALA A 45 0.50 16.35 3.32
C ALA A 45 -0.83 16.49 4.09
N VAL A 46 -0.86 16.16 5.39
CA VAL A 46 -2.07 16.33 6.21
C VAL A 46 -2.50 17.79 6.32
N ARG A 47 -1.55 18.73 6.46
CA ARG A 47 -1.87 20.17 6.48
C ARG A 47 -2.57 20.60 5.18
N LYS A 48 -2.13 20.07 4.03
CA LYS A 48 -2.74 20.33 2.72
C LYS A 48 -4.11 19.69 2.57
N LEU A 49 -4.27 18.44 3.02
CA LEU A 49 -5.49 17.66 2.85
C LEU A 49 -6.61 18.04 3.85
N GLY A 50 -6.24 18.65 4.99
CA GLY A 50 -7.19 19.07 6.01
C GLY A 50 -7.69 17.95 6.93
N PRO A 51 -8.81 18.17 7.64
CA PRO A 51 -9.23 17.32 8.77
C PRO A 51 -9.70 15.90 8.37
N ALA A 52 -9.90 15.65 7.08
CA ALA A 52 -10.25 14.32 6.58
C ALA A 52 -9.03 13.37 6.46
N ALA A 53 -7.83 13.90 6.66
CA ALA A 53 -6.57 13.16 6.57
C ALA A 53 -5.87 13.04 7.93
N SER A 54 -5.19 11.91 8.15
CA SER A 54 -4.28 11.71 9.27
C SER A 54 -2.95 11.14 8.77
N PHE A 55 -1.87 11.36 9.53
CA PHE A 55 -0.57 10.79 9.25
C PHE A 55 -0.11 9.86 10.36
N HIS A 56 0.47 8.75 9.97
CA HIS A 56 1.09 7.77 10.86
C HIS A 56 2.48 7.46 10.31
N LYS A 57 3.52 7.67 11.12
CA LYS A 57 4.87 7.25 10.75
C LYS A 57 4.97 5.74 10.81
N VAL A 58 5.08 5.10 9.65
CA VAL A 58 5.09 3.63 9.54
C VAL A 58 6.18 3.20 8.56
N ASP A 59 7.08 2.35 9.02
CA ASP A 59 7.88 1.53 8.13
C ASP A 59 7.07 0.28 7.76
N VAL A 60 6.74 0.13 6.48
CA VAL A 60 5.92 -0.99 5.99
C VAL A 60 6.58 -2.35 6.16
N THR A 61 7.89 -2.40 6.43
CA THR A 61 8.64 -3.64 6.69
C THR A 61 8.51 -4.11 8.15
N ALA A 62 8.03 -3.25 9.04
CA ALA A 62 7.85 -3.56 10.46
C ALA A 62 6.42 -4.05 10.73
N GLU A 63 6.23 -5.38 10.74
CA GLU A 63 4.91 -6.02 10.84
C GLU A 63 4.06 -5.51 12.02
N SER A 64 4.64 -5.45 13.21
CA SER A 64 3.93 -4.97 14.41
C SER A 64 3.55 -3.49 14.30
N ALA A 65 4.38 -2.66 13.68
CA ALA A 65 4.08 -1.24 13.46
C ALA A 65 2.95 -1.08 12.45
N VAL A 66 2.92 -1.87 11.38
CA VAL A 66 1.82 -1.88 10.40
C VAL A 66 0.51 -2.28 11.08
N ALA A 67 0.50 -3.38 11.85
CA ALA A 67 -0.70 -3.85 12.57
C ALA A 67 -1.25 -2.79 13.53
N ALA A 68 -0.37 -2.19 14.35
CA ALA A 68 -0.76 -1.15 15.30
C ALA A 68 -1.31 0.11 14.59
N ALA A 69 -0.66 0.54 13.50
CA ALA A 69 -1.10 1.71 12.74
C ALA A 69 -2.44 1.46 12.02
N VAL A 70 -2.67 0.27 11.45
CA VAL A 70 -3.95 -0.10 10.83
C VAL A 70 -5.06 -0.05 11.86
N ALA A 71 -4.86 -0.60 13.07
CA ALA A 71 -5.85 -0.54 14.15
C ALA A 71 -6.16 0.91 14.58
N ALA A 72 -5.13 1.73 14.80
CA ALA A 72 -5.27 3.13 15.18
C ALA A 72 -6.01 3.97 14.12
N ALA A 73 -5.60 3.84 12.85
CA ALA A 73 -6.22 4.53 11.73
C ALA A 73 -7.69 4.11 11.55
N THR A 74 -7.99 2.81 11.66
CA THR A 74 -9.37 2.29 11.59
C THR A 74 -10.26 2.90 12.65
N THR A 75 -9.77 2.97 13.89
CA THR A 75 -10.50 3.57 15.00
C THR A 75 -10.76 5.06 14.76
N ALA A 76 -9.74 5.81 14.37
CA ALA A 76 -9.84 7.25 14.13
C ALA A 76 -10.79 7.61 12.97
N MET A 77 -10.81 6.82 11.91
CA MET A 77 -11.71 7.03 10.77
C MET A 77 -13.13 6.48 10.99
N GLY A 78 -13.33 5.63 12.00
CA GLY A 78 -14.59 4.92 12.25
C GLY A 78 -14.82 3.76 11.27
N GLY A 79 -13.74 3.15 10.77
CA GLY A 79 -13.76 2.00 9.86
C GLY A 79 -12.63 2.04 8.84
N LEU A 80 -12.54 0.97 8.03
CA LEU A 80 -11.58 0.83 6.92
C LEU A 80 -12.24 0.02 5.81
N ASN A 81 -12.26 0.55 4.58
CA ASN A 81 -12.82 -0.16 3.42
C ASN A 81 -11.96 -0.04 2.15
N LEU A 82 -10.83 0.69 2.20
CA LEU A 82 -9.86 0.75 1.13
C LEU A 82 -8.44 0.73 1.69
N ALA A 83 -7.57 -0.12 1.16
CA ALA A 83 -6.14 -0.03 1.39
C ALA A 83 -5.41 0.05 0.06
N VAL A 84 -4.50 1.03 -0.06
CA VAL A 84 -3.72 1.27 -1.28
C VAL A 84 -2.24 1.20 -0.95
N SER A 85 -1.53 0.25 -1.54
CA SER A 85 -0.09 0.05 -1.33
C SER A 85 0.70 0.79 -2.39
N CYS A 86 1.19 2.00 -2.05
CA CYS A 86 2.08 2.81 -2.89
C CYS A 86 3.51 2.90 -2.35
N ALA A 87 3.76 2.47 -1.11
CA ALA A 87 5.12 2.44 -0.57
C ALA A 87 6.01 1.52 -1.41
N GLY A 88 7.15 2.04 -1.84
CA GLY A 88 8.09 1.27 -2.64
C GLY A 88 9.29 2.09 -3.08
N VAL A 89 10.34 1.39 -3.47
CA VAL A 89 11.59 1.95 -3.96
C VAL A 89 11.94 1.36 -5.33
N GLY A 90 12.41 2.22 -6.24
CA GLY A 90 12.81 1.85 -7.60
C GLY A 90 14.33 1.95 -7.81
N TRP A 91 15.13 1.66 -6.79
CA TRP A 91 16.58 1.82 -6.85
C TRP A 91 17.22 0.95 -7.94
N PRO A 92 17.88 1.56 -8.94
CA PRO A 92 18.54 0.78 -9.98
C PRO A 92 19.89 0.24 -9.49
N LYS A 93 20.15 -1.04 -9.74
CA LYS A 93 21.47 -1.65 -9.52
C LYS A 93 21.66 -2.84 -10.44
N ARG A 94 22.74 -2.83 -11.23
CA ARG A 94 23.08 -3.96 -12.11
C ARG A 94 23.45 -5.19 -11.27
N MET A 95 23.04 -6.38 -11.71
CA MET A 95 23.43 -7.65 -11.10
C MET A 95 24.96 -7.80 -11.09
N VAL A 96 25.59 -7.45 -12.20
CA VAL A 96 27.04 -7.31 -12.32
C VAL A 96 27.36 -5.95 -12.94
N GLY A 97 28.04 -5.09 -12.21
CA GLY A 97 28.44 -3.75 -12.61
C GLY A 97 29.95 -3.55 -12.58
N LYS A 98 30.40 -2.32 -12.86
CA LYS A 98 31.82 -1.97 -12.81
C LYS A 98 32.44 -2.12 -11.41
N GLU A 99 31.65 -1.95 -10.38
CA GLU A 99 32.04 -2.04 -8.96
C GLU A 99 31.87 -3.45 -8.36
N GLY A 100 31.57 -4.45 -9.21
CA GLY A 100 31.35 -5.84 -8.79
C GLY A 100 29.88 -6.25 -8.85
N THR A 101 29.52 -7.28 -8.08
CA THR A 101 28.19 -7.87 -8.02
C THR A 101 27.25 -7.09 -7.11
N MET A 102 25.94 -7.15 -7.40
CA MET A 102 24.92 -6.59 -6.52
C MET A 102 24.92 -7.31 -5.16
N PRO A 103 25.04 -6.58 -4.03
CA PRO A 103 24.92 -7.18 -2.70
C PRO A 103 23.55 -7.83 -2.50
N GLY A 104 23.52 -9.03 -1.91
CA GLY A 104 22.27 -9.73 -1.61
C GLY A 104 21.35 -8.94 -0.69
N ASP A 105 21.91 -8.14 0.23
CA ASP A 105 21.12 -7.28 1.12
C ASP A 105 20.42 -6.14 0.38
N PHE A 106 21.00 -5.61 -0.70
CA PHE A 106 20.32 -4.65 -1.56
C PHE A 106 19.06 -5.27 -2.19
N PHE A 107 19.18 -6.49 -2.73
CA PHE A 107 18.05 -7.22 -3.29
C PHE A 107 16.98 -7.47 -2.22
N ARG A 108 17.37 -8.04 -1.06
CA ARG A 108 16.46 -8.31 0.06
C ARG A 108 15.70 -7.05 0.47
N LYS A 109 16.38 -5.91 0.59
CA LYS A 109 15.75 -4.67 1.02
C LYS A 109 14.68 -4.17 0.04
N VAL A 110 14.91 -4.29 -1.26
CA VAL A 110 13.89 -3.96 -2.27
C VAL A 110 12.67 -4.89 -2.18
N ILE A 111 12.91 -6.20 -2.03
CA ILE A 111 11.83 -7.19 -1.83
C ILE A 111 11.06 -6.89 -0.54
N GLU A 112 11.75 -6.62 0.53
CA GLU A 112 11.16 -6.35 1.85
C GLU A 112 10.21 -5.15 1.81
N ILE A 113 10.66 -4.04 1.22
CA ILE A 113 9.83 -2.84 1.12
C ILE A 113 8.66 -3.04 0.15
N ASN A 114 8.96 -3.46 -1.09
CA ASN A 114 7.99 -3.42 -2.18
C ASN A 114 6.98 -4.57 -2.14
N LEU A 115 7.41 -5.75 -1.73
CA LEU A 115 6.60 -6.97 -1.77
C LEU A 115 6.10 -7.35 -0.38
N VAL A 116 7.01 -7.55 0.58
CA VAL A 116 6.61 -7.93 1.94
C VAL A 116 5.80 -6.82 2.59
N GLY A 117 6.24 -5.56 2.50
CA GLY A 117 5.50 -4.41 3.02
C GLY A 117 4.10 -4.25 2.42
N THR A 118 3.93 -4.54 1.12
CA THR A 118 2.62 -4.59 0.47
C THR A 118 1.75 -5.68 1.08
N LEU A 119 2.27 -6.90 1.26
CA LEU A 119 1.55 -8.00 1.89
C LEU A 119 1.14 -7.66 3.33
N LEU A 120 2.05 -7.10 4.12
CA LEU A 120 1.79 -6.76 5.52
C LEU A 120 0.61 -5.77 5.66
N LEU A 121 0.59 -4.71 4.84
CA LEU A 121 -0.56 -3.80 4.83
C LEU A 121 -1.83 -4.51 4.39
N CYS A 122 -1.79 -5.27 3.31
CA CYS A 122 -2.97 -5.94 2.74
C CYS A 122 -3.59 -6.93 3.72
N LYS A 123 -2.79 -7.77 4.41
CA LYS A 123 -3.33 -8.75 5.35
C LYS A 123 -4.00 -8.10 6.56
N GLU A 124 -3.39 -7.04 7.14
CA GLU A 124 -3.97 -6.34 8.29
C GLU A 124 -5.25 -5.59 7.89
N ALA A 125 -5.25 -4.93 6.72
CA ALA A 125 -6.45 -4.28 6.18
C ALA A 125 -7.57 -5.29 5.88
N ALA A 126 -7.26 -6.42 5.26
CA ALA A 126 -8.23 -7.47 4.98
C ALA A 126 -8.86 -8.04 6.26
N ALA A 127 -8.07 -8.29 7.31
CA ALA A 127 -8.55 -8.76 8.60
C ALA A 127 -9.54 -7.77 9.25
N VAL A 128 -9.36 -6.48 9.06
CA VAL A 128 -10.33 -5.44 9.47
C VAL A 128 -11.57 -5.48 8.58
N MET A 129 -11.38 -5.48 7.25
CA MET A 129 -12.48 -5.42 6.28
C MET A 129 -13.42 -6.61 6.35
N GLN A 130 -12.92 -7.81 6.70
CA GLN A 130 -13.76 -9.01 6.88
C GLN A 130 -14.84 -8.82 7.95
N ARG A 131 -14.63 -7.92 8.92
CA ARG A 131 -15.58 -7.61 9.98
C ARG A 131 -16.57 -6.49 9.62
N ASN A 132 -16.41 -5.83 8.48
CA ASN A 132 -17.34 -4.81 8.01
C ASN A 132 -18.72 -5.42 7.70
N THR A 133 -19.77 -4.67 7.93
CA THR A 133 -21.08 -4.98 7.33
C THR A 133 -20.97 -4.82 5.81
N PRO A 134 -21.36 -5.81 5.00
CA PRO A 134 -21.33 -5.68 3.55
C PRO A 134 -22.30 -4.59 3.09
N ASN A 135 -21.92 -3.88 2.05
CA ASN A 135 -22.82 -2.92 1.39
C ASN A 135 -23.94 -3.64 0.59
N ALA A 136 -24.80 -2.88 -0.09
CA ALA A 136 -25.92 -3.43 -0.87
C ALA A 136 -25.50 -4.39 -2.00
N THR A 137 -24.24 -4.36 -2.42
CA THR A 137 -23.66 -5.27 -3.44
C THR A 137 -22.87 -6.42 -2.84
N GLY A 138 -22.89 -6.60 -1.52
CA GLY A 138 -22.13 -7.64 -0.82
C GLY A 138 -20.64 -7.31 -0.58
N GLU A 139 -20.21 -6.09 -0.88
CA GLU A 139 -18.82 -5.65 -0.81
C GLU A 139 -18.46 -5.13 0.57
N ARG A 140 -17.32 -5.57 1.13
CA ARG A 140 -16.78 -5.11 2.43
C ARG A 140 -15.56 -4.22 2.31
N GLY A 141 -14.88 -4.23 1.17
CA GLY A 141 -13.71 -3.40 0.94
C GLY A 141 -12.93 -3.75 -0.32
N ALA A 142 -11.84 -3.03 -0.51
CA ALA A 142 -10.92 -3.26 -1.62
C ALA A 142 -9.46 -3.07 -1.20
N LEU A 143 -8.59 -3.92 -1.76
CA LEU A 143 -7.13 -3.82 -1.69
C LEU A 143 -6.62 -3.44 -3.08
N VAL A 144 -5.84 -2.38 -3.17
CA VAL A 144 -5.22 -1.89 -4.41
C VAL A 144 -3.71 -1.91 -4.23
N MET A 145 -3.01 -2.65 -5.07
CA MET A 145 -1.56 -2.80 -4.99
C MET A 145 -0.90 -2.15 -6.20
N THR A 146 0.20 -1.44 -6.00
CA THR A 146 0.94 -0.82 -7.09
C THR A 146 1.98 -1.79 -7.66
N ALA A 147 1.69 -2.39 -8.80
CA ALA A 147 2.68 -3.14 -9.58
C ALA A 147 3.51 -2.21 -10.49
N SER A 148 4.04 -2.72 -11.57
CA SER A 148 4.79 -1.97 -12.58
C SER A 148 4.85 -2.75 -13.88
N VAL A 149 4.99 -2.06 -15.01
CA VAL A 149 5.39 -2.66 -16.28
C VAL A 149 6.68 -3.47 -16.15
N ALA A 150 7.57 -3.08 -15.22
CA ALA A 150 8.80 -3.81 -14.91
C ALA A 150 8.58 -5.23 -14.37
N ALA A 151 7.36 -5.59 -13.96
CA ALA A 151 7.00 -6.97 -13.63
C ALA A 151 7.08 -7.91 -14.86
N PHE A 152 6.95 -7.36 -16.06
CA PHE A 152 6.90 -8.08 -17.33
C PHE A 152 8.03 -7.66 -18.26
N ASP A 153 8.42 -6.38 -18.27
CA ASP A 153 9.42 -5.80 -19.15
C ASP A 153 10.36 -4.88 -18.34
N GLY A 154 11.21 -5.52 -17.53
CA GLY A 154 12.17 -4.84 -16.65
C GLY A 154 13.41 -4.38 -17.42
N GLN A 155 13.87 -3.19 -17.11
CA GLN A 155 15.06 -2.57 -17.71
C GLN A 155 16.37 -3.02 -17.04
N ILE A 156 17.50 -2.70 -17.67
CA ILE A 156 18.83 -2.90 -17.09
C ILE A 156 18.89 -2.21 -15.70
N GLY A 157 19.36 -2.98 -14.70
CA GLY A 157 19.46 -2.49 -13.32
C GLY A 157 18.19 -2.70 -12.48
N GLN A 158 17.12 -3.26 -13.03
CA GLN A 158 15.85 -3.45 -12.33
C GLN A 158 15.60 -4.88 -11.82
N VAL A 159 16.62 -5.74 -11.73
CA VAL A 159 16.42 -7.14 -11.29
C VAL A 159 15.66 -7.23 -9.97
N ALA A 160 16.06 -6.48 -8.95
CA ALA A 160 15.39 -6.47 -7.65
C ALA A 160 13.97 -5.83 -7.73
N TYR A 161 13.87 -4.71 -8.43
CA TYR A 161 12.59 -4.01 -8.61
C TYR A 161 11.58 -4.86 -9.40
N ALA A 162 12.00 -5.40 -10.55
CA ALA A 162 11.17 -6.26 -11.38
C ALA A 162 10.71 -7.51 -10.63
N ALA A 163 11.61 -8.17 -9.88
CA ALA A 163 11.27 -9.30 -9.03
C ALA A 163 10.21 -8.92 -7.97
N SER A 164 10.38 -7.76 -7.31
CA SER A 164 9.41 -7.29 -6.31
C SER A 164 8.03 -7.03 -6.92
N LYS A 165 7.98 -6.38 -8.09
CA LYS A 165 6.72 -6.05 -8.78
C LYS A 165 6.07 -7.26 -9.45
N GLY A 166 6.88 -8.22 -9.94
CA GLY A 166 6.41 -9.54 -10.36
C GLY A 166 5.77 -10.32 -9.22
N GLY A 167 6.34 -10.24 -8.01
CA GLY A 167 5.75 -10.80 -6.80
C GLY A 167 4.40 -10.17 -6.45
N VAL A 168 4.26 -8.85 -6.56
CA VAL A 168 2.96 -8.15 -6.36
C VAL A 168 1.91 -8.66 -7.35
N VAL A 169 2.25 -8.77 -8.63
CA VAL A 169 1.36 -9.36 -9.65
C VAL A 169 0.99 -10.80 -9.29
N GLY A 170 1.99 -11.62 -8.91
CA GLY A 170 1.80 -13.04 -8.59
C GLY A 170 0.86 -13.28 -7.40
N MET A 171 0.89 -12.43 -6.37
CA MET A 171 0.02 -12.59 -5.20
C MET A 171 -1.40 -12.02 -5.41
N THR A 172 -1.65 -11.23 -6.45
CA THR A 172 -2.95 -10.58 -6.67
C THR A 172 -4.09 -11.60 -6.81
N LEU A 173 -3.94 -12.56 -7.70
CA LEU A 173 -5.00 -13.54 -7.96
C LEU A 173 -5.25 -14.51 -6.80
N PRO A 174 -4.24 -15.09 -6.13
CA PRO A 174 -4.46 -15.86 -4.91
C PRO A 174 -5.21 -15.09 -3.83
N MET A 175 -4.78 -13.86 -3.52
CA MET A 175 -5.46 -13.00 -2.55
C MET A 175 -6.91 -12.70 -2.95
N ALA A 176 -7.17 -12.42 -4.23
CA ALA A 176 -8.52 -12.19 -4.74
C ALA A 176 -9.41 -13.42 -4.55
N ARG A 177 -8.89 -14.63 -4.79
CA ARG A 177 -9.62 -15.89 -4.58
C ARG A 177 -9.92 -16.16 -3.11
N GLU A 178 -8.94 -15.97 -2.23
CA GLU A 178 -9.09 -16.15 -0.78
C GLU A 178 -10.12 -15.19 -0.18
N LEU A 179 -10.14 -13.94 -0.64
CA LEU A 179 -10.97 -12.88 -0.08
C LEU A 179 -12.33 -12.71 -0.78
N ALA A 180 -12.58 -13.44 -1.88
CA ALA A 180 -13.82 -13.34 -2.65
C ALA A 180 -15.06 -13.66 -1.79
N SER A 181 -15.03 -14.73 -0.99
CA SER A 181 -16.13 -15.09 -0.09
C SER A 181 -16.39 -14.07 1.01
N SER A 182 -15.39 -13.24 1.32
CA SER A 182 -15.49 -12.13 2.27
C SER A 182 -16.00 -10.83 1.62
N GLY A 183 -16.24 -10.79 0.32
CA GLY A 183 -16.66 -9.58 -0.38
C GLY A 183 -15.56 -8.50 -0.42
N ILE A 184 -14.29 -8.88 -0.45
CA ILE A 184 -13.16 -7.96 -0.56
C ILE A 184 -12.52 -8.12 -1.94
N ARG A 185 -12.48 -7.03 -2.71
CA ARG A 185 -11.82 -7.01 -4.02
C ARG A 185 -10.31 -6.80 -3.87
N VAL A 186 -9.56 -7.46 -4.75
CA VAL A 186 -8.09 -7.29 -4.84
C VAL A 186 -7.72 -6.98 -6.28
N VAL A 187 -7.00 -5.88 -6.47
CA VAL A 187 -6.54 -5.41 -7.79
C VAL A 187 -5.10 -4.89 -7.74
N THR A 188 -4.43 -4.89 -8.89
CA THR A 188 -3.09 -4.36 -9.04
C THR A 188 -2.95 -3.64 -10.39
#